data_40ceee10dbbbf767e4f6fa7318532b60
#
_entry.id   40ceee10dbbbf767e4f6fa7318532b60
#
_cell.length_a   1.000
_cell.length_b   1.000
_cell.length_c   1.000
_cell.angle_alpha   90.00
_cell.angle_beta   90.00
_cell.angle_gamma   90.00
#
_symmetry.space_group_name_H-M   'P 1'
#
loop_
_entity.id
_entity.type
_entity.pdbx_description
1 polymer ?
#
loop_
_entity_poly.entity_id
_entity_poly.type
_entity_poly.pdbx_seq_one_letter_code
_entity_poly.pdbx_strand_id
1 'polypeptide(L)' 'MKLQIVFEPSDEGGYAVYVPALPGCISEGDTLEEAVTNIHEAIELYLEPYEYFVL' A
#
# COMPACT_ATOMS: atom_id res chain seq x y z
N MET A 1 5.00 12.07 10.17
CA MET A 1 5.69 11.59 8.97
C MET A 1 4.76 11.66 7.77
N LYS A 2 5.25 12.18 6.68
CA LYS A 2 4.48 12.25 5.45
C LYS A 2 4.97 11.19 4.48
N LEU A 3 4.02 10.42 3.96
CA LEU A 3 4.33 9.41 2.96
C LEU A 3 3.66 9.82 1.65
N GLN A 4 4.44 9.80 0.60
CA GLN A 4 3.90 10.04 -0.73
C GLN A 4 3.33 8.74 -1.27
N ILE A 5 2.13 8.82 -1.79
CA ILE A 5 1.44 7.66 -2.35
C ILE A 5 1.23 7.92 -3.84
N VAL A 6 1.61 6.96 -4.65
CA VAL A 6 1.49 7.07 -6.10
C VAL A 6 0.40 6.13 -6.60
N PHE A 7 -0.49 6.65 -7.43
CA PHE A 7 -1.56 5.89 -8.05
C PHE A 7 -1.32 5.83 -9.55
N GLU A 8 -1.38 4.64 -10.11
CA GLU A 8 -1.21 4.45 -11.53
C GLU A 8 -2.44 3.74 -12.09
N PRO A 9 -3.17 4.38 -13.02
CA PRO A 9 -4.30 3.71 -13.66
C PRO A 9 -3.82 2.51 -14.44
N SER A 10 -4.56 1.43 -14.36
CA SER A 10 -4.27 0.21 -15.10
C SER A 10 -5.00 0.20 -16.44
N ASP A 11 -4.40 -0.38 -17.45
CA ASP A 11 -5.03 -0.53 -18.76
C ASP A 11 -6.26 -1.41 -18.70
N GLU A 12 -6.29 -2.30 -17.73
CA GLU A 12 -7.40 -3.24 -17.55
C GLU A 12 -8.48 -2.70 -16.62
N GLY A 13 -8.35 -1.47 -16.21
CA GLY A 13 -9.22 -0.86 -15.21
C GLY A 13 -8.62 -0.95 -13.83
N GLY A 14 -9.11 -0.11 -12.93
CA GLY A 14 -8.57 -0.06 -11.59
C GLY A 14 -7.27 0.71 -11.49
N TYR A 15 -6.64 0.60 -10.35
CA TYR A 15 -5.43 1.36 -10.03
C TYR A 15 -4.43 0.48 -9.32
N ALA A 16 -3.17 0.64 -9.69
CA ALA A 16 -2.06 0.16 -8.87
C ALA A 16 -1.65 1.33 -7.98
N VAL A 17 -1.21 1.03 -6.79
CA VAL A 17 -0.85 2.05 -5.82
C VAL A 17 0.38 1.61 -5.04
N TYR A 18 1.28 2.52 -4.79
CA TYR A 18 2.48 2.18 -4.03
C TYR A 18 3.04 3.39 -3.29
N VAL A 19 3.92 3.09 -2.35
CA VAL A 19 4.60 4.10 -1.54
C VAL A 19 6.09 4.03 -1.84
N PRO A 20 6.65 5.00 -2.58
CA PRO A 20 8.07 4.96 -2.94
C PRO A 20 9.02 4.87 -1.76
N ALA A 21 8.67 5.48 -0.65
CA ALA A 21 9.51 5.47 0.54
C ALA A 21 9.54 4.11 1.26
N LEU A 22 8.61 3.23 0.94
CA LEU A 22 8.49 1.92 1.57
C LEU A 22 8.60 0.84 0.51
N PRO A 23 9.81 0.38 0.21
CA PRO A 23 10.01 -0.64 -0.84
C PRO A 23 9.15 -1.88 -0.61
N GLY A 24 8.43 -2.27 -1.65
CA GLY A 24 7.55 -3.43 -1.58
C GLY A 24 6.16 -3.12 -1.03
N CYS A 25 5.90 -1.89 -0.61
CA CYS A 25 4.57 -1.50 -0.15
C CYS A 25 3.72 -1.12 -1.35
N ILE A 26 3.06 -2.11 -1.92
CA ILE A 26 2.28 -2.01 -3.14
C ILE A 26 0.91 -2.63 -2.92
N SER A 27 -0.11 -2.04 -3.52
CA SER A 27 -1.44 -2.61 -3.50
C SER A 27 -2.18 -2.25 -4.78
N GLU A 28 -3.45 -2.59 -4.84
CA GLU A 28 -4.29 -2.28 -6.00
C GLU A 28 -5.74 -2.22 -5.59
N GLY A 29 -6.57 -1.69 -6.46
CA GLY A 29 -8.00 -1.64 -6.25
C GLY A 29 -8.72 -1.34 -7.55
N ASP A 30 -9.98 -1.75 -7.65
CA ASP A 30 -10.78 -1.52 -8.84
C ASP A 30 -11.20 -0.04 -8.96
N THR A 31 -11.29 0.64 -7.84
CA THR A 31 -11.60 2.06 -7.80
C THR A 31 -10.53 2.78 -7.02
N LEU A 32 -10.48 4.09 -7.14
CA LEU A 32 -9.54 4.90 -6.39
C LEU A 32 -9.76 4.73 -4.88
N GLU A 33 -11.01 4.72 -4.43
CA GLU A 33 -11.33 4.53 -3.02
C GLU A 33 -10.82 3.20 -2.51
N GLU A 34 -11.01 2.16 -3.32
CA GLU A 34 -10.56 0.83 -2.95
C GLU A 34 -9.04 0.77 -2.86
N ALA A 35 -8.37 1.38 -3.84
CA ALA A 35 -6.91 1.45 -3.84
C ALA A 35 -6.39 2.21 -2.61
N VAL A 36 -7.04 3.31 -2.24
CA VAL A 36 -6.67 4.07 -1.05
C VAL A 36 -6.82 3.24 0.21
N THR A 37 -7.94 2.55 0.34
CA THR A 37 -8.18 1.68 1.49
C THR A 37 -7.13 0.58 1.58
N ASN A 38 -6.85 -0.05 0.44
CA ASN A 38 -5.91 -1.15 0.40
C ASN A 38 -4.47 -0.72 0.68
N ILE A 39 -4.05 0.42 0.15
CA ILE A 39 -2.69 0.88 0.43
C ILE A 39 -2.55 1.33 1.89
N HIS A 40 -3.62 1.87 2.46
CA HIS A 40 -3.60 2.24 3.86
C HIS A 40 -3.36 1.02 4.75
N GLU A 41 -4.05 -0.08 4.47
CA GLU A 41 -3.82 -1.33 5.18
C GLU A 41 -2.40 -1.84 4.97
N ALA A 42 -1.91 -1.75 3.74
CA ALA A 42 -0.56 -2.19 3.42
C ALA A 42 0.49 -1.38 4.20
N ILE A 43 0.29 -0.09 4.32
CA ILE A 43 1.18 0.78 5.08
C ILE A 43 1.16 0.40 6.56
N GLU A 44 -0.01 0.17 7.11
CA GLU A 44 -0.13 -0.23 8.51
C GLU A 44 0.62 -1.51 8.79
N LEU A 45 0.46 -2.50 7.92
CA LEU A 45 1.15 -3.76 8.07
C LEU A 45 2.66 -3.61 7.87
N TYR A 46 3.05 -2.75 6.94
CA TYR A 46 4.46 -2.53 6.67
C TYR A 46 5.17 -1.88 7.85
N LEU A 47 4.49 -0.94 8.51
CA LEU A 47 5.06 -0.19 9.62
C LEU A 47 4.77 -0.82 10.98
N GLU A 48 4.02 -1.90 11.00
CA GLU A 48 3.70 -2.59 12.23
C GLU A 48 4.96 -3.11 12.87
N PRO A 49 5.16 -2.86 14.17
CA PRO A 49 6.34 -3.36 14.83
C PRO A 49 6.32 -4.87 14.86
N TYR A 50 7.44 -5.47 14.55
CA TYR A 50 7.55 -6.91 14.60
C TYR A 50 7.62 -7.38 16.03
N GLU A 51 6.84 -8.37 16.33
CA GLU A 51 6.95 -9.06 17.58
C GLU A 51 7.48 -10.42 17.25
N TYR A 52 8.65 -10.70 17.77
CA TYR A 52 9.27 -11.98 17.53
C TYR A 52 9.05 -12.87 18.73
N PHE A 53 8.59 -14.03 18.46
CA PHE A 53 8.56 -15.07 19.48
C PHE A 53 9.69 -16.01 19.17
N VAL A 54 10.68 -15.98 20.00
CA VAL A 54 11.81 -16.88 19.87
C VAL A 54 11.51 -18.06 20.77
N LEU A 55 11.30 -19.16 20.15
CA LEU A 55 10.98 -20.37 20.89
C LEU A 55 12.23 -21.21 21.07
#